data_a41975936a820682036db05b29e422c8
#
_entry.id   a41975936a820682036db05b29e422c8
#
_cell.length_a   1.000
_cell.length_b   1.000
_cell.length_c   1.000
_cell.angle_alpha   90.00
_cell.angle_beta   90.00
_cell.angle_gamma   90.00
#
_symmetry.space_group_name_H-M   'P 1'
#
loop_
_entity.id
_entity.type
_entity.pdbx_description
1 polymer ?
#
loop_
_entity_poly.entity_id
_entity_poly.type
_entity_poly.pdbx_seq_one_letter_code
_entity_poly.pdbx_strand_id
1 'polypeptide(L)' 'EDLVAVQVCRLYVPGDGDGPGYWAYQLNLVCRGENRRVCLLSHADEAALRRDARRLAEFLGLPLIDHIEPEDAREQHSGR' A
#
# COMPACT_ATOMS: atom_id res chain seq x y z
N GLU A 1 -21.23 0.34 5.47
CA GLU A 1 -19.84 0.59 5.71
C GLU A 1 -19.41 1.93 5.24
N ASP A 2 -18.74 2.61 6.11
CA ASP A 2 -18.27 3.95 5.78
C ASP A 2 -16.85 3.88 5.26
N LEU A 3 -16.72 3.78 3.98
CA LEU A 3 -15.41 3.80 3.35
C LEU A 3 -14.99 5.24 3.16
N VAL A 4 -13.76 5.55 3.51
CA VAL A 4 -13.28 6.92 3.42
C VAL A 4 -12.13 7.08 2.44
N ALA A 5 -11.41 6.00 2.12
CA ALA A 5 -10.26 6.13 1.22
C ALA A 5 -9.83 4.79 0.71
N VAL A 6 -9.11 4.82 -0.41
CA VAL A 6 -8.35 3.68 -0.91
C VAL A 6 -6.89 3.97 -0.60
N GLN A 7 -6.18 2.98 -0.08
CA GLN A 7 -4.81 3.19 0.37
C GLN A 7 -3.90 2.16 -0.29
N VAL A 8 -2.73 2.60 -0.72
CA VAL A 8 -1.67 1.67 -1.12
C VAL A 8 -0.52 1.82 -0.15
N CYS A 9 0.08 0.70 0.21
CA CYS A 9 1.21 0.73 1.12
C CYS A 9 2.14 -0.41 0.77
N ARG A 10 3.31 -0.37 1.39
CA ARG A 10 4.36 -1.33 1.14
C ARG A 10 4.68 -2.03 2.44
N LEU A 11 4.89 -3.34 2.35
CA LEU A 11 5.17 -4.14 3.51
C LEU A 11 6.35 -5.05 3.21
N TYR A 12 7.32 -5.07 4.10
CA TYR A 12 8.44 -5.95 3.93
C TYR A 12 8.09 -7.31 4.51
N VAL A 13 8.29 -8.35 3.71
CA VAL A 13 8.05 -9.72 4.14
C VAL A 13 9.40 -10.39 4.32
N PRO A 14 9.76 -10.72 5.54
CA PRO A 14 11.07 -11.37 5.76
C PRO A 14 11.11 -12.74 5.14
N GLY A 15 12.29 -13.12 4.70
CA GLY A 15 12.49 -14.44 4.14
C GLY A 15 12.47 -15.49 5.20
N ASP A 16 12.24 -16.72 4.77
CA ASP A 16 12.28 -17.87 5.65
C ASP A 16 13.72 -18.33 5.79
N GLY A 17 14.13 -18.56 7.02
CA GLY A 17 15.45 -19.10 7.26
C GLY A 17 16.52 -18.23 6.63
N ASP A 18 17.23 -18.78 5.67
CA ASP A 18 18.34 -18.07 5.05
C ASP A 18 17.93 -17.20 3.87
N GLY A 19 16.69 -17.29 3.44
CA GLY A 19 16.30 -16.58 2.24
C GLY A 19 16.16 -15.08 2.48
N PRO A 20 16.34 -14.30 1.43
CA PRO A 20 16.10 -12.86 1.54
C PRO A 20 14.62 -12.59 1.60
N GLY A 21 14.29 -11.45 2.19
CA GLY A 21 12.91 -11.01 2.19
C GLY A 21 12.56 -10.29 0.90
N TYR A 22 11.36 -9.81 0.85
CA TYR A 22 10.91 -9.08 -0.32
C TYR A 22 9.87 -8.05 0.10
N TRP A 23 9.62 -7.10 -0.80
CA TRP A 23 8.60 -6.09 -0.59
C TRP A 23 7.30 -6.54 -1.25
N ALA A 24 6.24 -6.43 -0.50
CA ALA A 24 4.90 -6.66 -1.04
C ALA A 24 4.13 -5.35 -0.98
N TYR A 25 3.20 -5.20 -1.89
CA TYR A 25 2.41 -3.97 -2.00
C TYR A 25 0.97 -4.33 -1.76
N GLN A 26 0.30 -3.54 -0.93
CA GLN A 26 -1.05 -3.84 -0.49
C GLN A 26 -2.01 -2.75 -0.92
N LEU A 27 -3.18 -3.17 -1.32
CA LEU A 27 -4.30 -2.29 -1.62
C LEU A 27 -5.31 -2.46 -0.52
N ASN A 28 -5.59 -1.39 0.19
CA ASN A 28 -6.47 -1.42 1.34
C ASN A 28 -7.63 -0.46 1.17
N LEU A 29 -8.75 -0.83 1.79
CA LEU A 29 -9.85 0.10 1.98
C LEU A 29 -9.77 0.62 3.42
N VAL A 30 -9.88 1.93 3.55
CA VAL A 30 -9.85 2.57 4.86
C VAL A 30 -11.28 2.88 5.24
N CYS A 31 -11.66 2.46 6.43
CA CYS A 31 -13.00 2.67 6.94
C CYS A 31 -12.99 3.72 8.02
N ARG A 32 -14.11 4.42 8.14
CA ARG A 32 -14.28 5.43 9.17
C ARG A 32 -14.31 4.78 10.54
N GLY A 33 -13.96 5.53 11.55
CA GLY A 33 -14.07 5.06 12.91
C GLY A 33 -12.72 4.59 13.40
N GLU A 34 -12.59 3.40 13.80
CA GLU A 34 -11.45 2.90 14.54
C GLU A 34 -10.21 2.65 13.71
N ASN A 35 -9.97 3.44 12.70
CA ASN A 35 -8.81 3.26 11.81
C ASN A 35 -8.75 1.87 11.21
N ARG A 36 -9.91 1.35 10.88
CA ARG A 36 -9.97 0.02 10.31
C ARG A 36 -9.57 0.04 8.87
N ARG A 37 -8.80 -0.94 8.50
CA ARG A 37 -8.38 -1.11 7.11
C ARG A 37 -8.64 -2.55 6.73
N VAL A 38 -9.14 -2.71 5.51
CA VAL A 38 -9.38 -4.04 4.97
C VAL A 38 -8.46 -4.22 3.78
N CYS A 39 -7.60 -5.22 3.86
CA CYS A 39 -6.69 -5.51 2.77
C CYS A 39 -7.43 -6.26 1.69
N LEU A 40 -7.51 -5.68 0.52
CA LEU A 40 -8.19 -6.30 -0.60
C LEU A 40 -7.30 -7.26 -1.36
N LEU A 41 -6.06 -6.86 -1.58
CA LEU A 41 -5.11 -7.73 -2.25
C LEU A 41 -3.70 -7.27 -1.98
N SER A 42 -2.77 -8.15 -2.19
CA SER A 42 -1.36 -7.78 -2.17
C SER A 42 -0.72 -8.30 -3.44
N HIS A 43 0.34 -7.65 -3.81
CA HIS A 43 0.91 -7.83 -5.13
C HIS A 43 2.41 -7.58 -5.05
N ALA A 44 3.17 -8.28 -5.87
CA ALA A 44 4.60 -8.00 -5.96
C ALA A 44 4.89 -6.88 -6.95
N ASP A 45 3.93 -6.53 -7.79
CA ASP A 45 4.12 -5.55 -8.85
C ASP A 45 3.51 -4.24 -8.43
N GLU A 46 4.36 -3.29 -8.09
CA GLU A 46 3.90 -1.99 -7.60
C GLU A 46 3.08 -1.25 -8.64
N ALA A 47 3.53 -1.27 -9.90
CA ALA A 47 2.83 -0.51 -10.93
C ALA A 47 1.42 -1.06 -11.16
N ALA A 48 1.28 -2.37 -11.17
CA ALA A 48 -0.04 -2.97 -11.35
C ALA A 48 -0.95 -2.63 -10.17
N LEU A 49 -0.40 -2.67 -8.97
CA LEU A 49 -1.20 -2.36 -7.80
C LEU A 49 -1.66 -0.91 -7.81
N ARG A 50 -0.78 0.01 -8.17
CA ARG A 50 -1.14 1.42 -8.21
C ARG A 50 -2.21 1.68 -9.27
N ARG A 51 -2.12 1.01 -10.40
CA ARG A 51 -3.13 1.16 -11.44
C ARG A 51 -4.48 0.68 -10.96
N ASP A 52 -4.50 -0.46 -10.29
CA ASP A 52 -5.76 -1.00 -9.78
C ASP A 52 -6.32 -0.11 -8.68
N ALA A 53 -5.45 0.43 -7.85
CA ALA A 53 -5.90 1.31 -6.77
C ALA A 53 -6.55 2.57 -7.33
N ARG A 54 -5.95 3.14 -8.38
CA ARG A 54 -6.54 4.34 -8.99
C ARG A 54 -7.90 4.04 -9.58
N ARG A 55 -8.03 2.90 -10.25
CA ARG A 55 -9.31 2.53 -10.83
C ARG A 55 -10.37 2.34 -9.77
N LEU A 56 -9.99 1.68 -8.68
CA LEU A 56 -10.93 1.46 -7.60
C LEU A 56 -11.34 2.76 -6.94
N ALA A 57 -10.38 3.65 -6.70
CA ALA A 57 -10.69 4.93 -6.08
C ALA A 57 -11.64 5.74 -6.96
N GLU A 58 -11.41 5.73 -8.26
CA GLU A 58 -12.30 6.42 -9.17
C GLU A 58 -13.70 5.81 -9.17
N PHE A 59 -13.75 4.50 -9.19
CA PHE A 59 -15.04 3.80 -9.20
C PHE A 59 -15.84 4.12 -7.95
N LEU A 60 -15.18 4.17 -6.81
CA LEU A 60 -15.84 4.44 -5.54
C LEU A 60 -16.01 5.91 -5.25
N GLY A 61 -15.33 6.76 -5.99
CA GLY A 61 -15.37 8.20 -5.72
C GLY A 61 -14.65 8.57 -4.44
N LEU A 62 -13.58 7.86 -4.11
CA LEU A 62 -12.85 8.08 -2.87
C LEU A 62 -11.45 8.57 -3.17
N PRO A 63 -10.84 9.28 -2.21
CA PRO A 63 -9.44 9.66 -2.38
C PRO A 63 -8.52 8.47 -2.31
N LEU A 64 -7.39 8.60 -2.96
CA LEU A 64 -6.33 7.60 -2.95
C LEU A 64 -5.19 8.09 -2.07
N ILE A 65 -4.84 7.30 -1.08
CA ILE A 65 -3.76 7.62 -0.17
C ILE A 65 -2.58 6.72 -0.53
N ASP A 66 -1.47 7.35 -0.89
CA ASP A 66 -0.29 6.61 -1.32
C ASP A 66 0.74 6.66 -0.21
N HIS A 67 0.92 5.52 0.44
CA HIS A 67 1.88 5.40 1.53
C HIS A 67 3.15 4.70 1.12
N ILE A 68 3.37 4.55 -0.18
CA ILE A 68 4.61 3.97 -0.67
C ILE A 68 5.61 5.09 -0.86
N GLU A 69 6.60 5.14 -0.01
CA GLU A 69 7.60 6.19 -0.07
C GLU A 69 8.56 5.95 -1.24
N PRO A 70 8.94 7.01 -1.94
CA PRO A 70 9.97 6.85 -2.94
C PRO A 70 11.28 6.41 -2.31
N GLU A 71 12.02 5.63 -3.07
CA GLU A 71 13.28 5.14 -2.55
C GLU A 71 14.26 6.26 -2.26
N ASP A 72 14.20 7.30 -3.07
CA ASP A 72 15.07 8.45 -2.85
C ASP A 72 14.85 9.07 -1.49
N ALA A 73 13.61 9.23 -1.08
CA ALA A 73 13.31 9.81 0.21
C ALA A 73 13.84 8.93 1.33
N ARG A 74 13.72 7.62 1.17
CA ARG A 74 14.22 6.70 2.19
C ARG A 74 15.72 6.76 2.31
N GLU A 75 16.39 6.84 1.18
CA GLU A 75 17.84 6.96 1.21
C GLU A 75 18.29 8.23 1.88
N GLN A 76 17.59 9.31 1.62
CA GLN A 76 17.93 10.55 2.27
C GLN A 76 17.78 10.45 3.78
N HIS A 77 16.74 9.76 4.21
CA HIS A 77 16.52 9.55 5.62
C HIS A 77 17.63 8.73 6.23
N SER A 78 17.97 7.65 5.60
CA SER A 78 18.94 6.76 6.19
C SER A 78 20.34 7.31 6.09
N GLY A 79 20.58 8.28 5.24
CA GLY A 79 21.86 8.89 5.12
C GLY A 79 22.22 9.83 6.27
N ARG A 80 21.28 10.07 7.14
CA ARG A 80 21.55 10.98 8.27
C ARG A 80 21.98 10.21 9.48
#